data_9bb6a3bc509d246cc31ac2e86dbb515c
#
_entry.id   9bb6a3bc509d246cc31ac2e86dbb515c
#
_cell.length_a   1.000
_cell.length_b   1.000
_cell.length_c   1.000
_cell.angle_alpha   90.00
_cell.angle_beta   90.00
_cell.angle_gamma   90.00
#
_symmetry.space_group_name_H-M   'P 1'
#
loop_
_entity.id
_entity.type
_entity.pdbx_description
1 polymer ?
#
loop_
_entity_poly.entity_id
_entity_poly.type
_entity_poly.pdbx_seq_one_letter_code
_entity_poly.pdbx_strand_id
1 'polypeptide(L)'
;MLGSSYNIEYDVDTGKRRDREYHIESKLCHLLGAEAVTIVNNNAAAVMLVLNTLARRKEVIISRGELIEIGGSFRLPDIMKSSNCILKEIGTTNRTNLSDYEDAVKPKTGLIFKAYWSNFTINGYTKSVDEKDLVSLSKKTNLPLVIDLGSGTAIDLRKIGLKFEPTPYEKLKLGVDLVTFSGDKLMGGPQCGIIAGRADLINKINKNAMKRAMRCDKFTIAALYSILKIYQDPKKAIKEIPTLRFLDRTKVDIKEQAERIYSKIEPFFRHKMKVKIINCFSQIGSGALPNLSIPSVGICFQQNTKKNNGLFPMKFAKKLRKLPTPIIGRINDGAFVLDLRCLEKDIDLIKPLQSLKLDEDL
;
A
#
# COMPACT_ATOMS: atom_id res chain seq x y z
N MET A 1 -2.53 -27.11 -1.11
CA MET A 1 -1.14 -26.87 -0.68
C MET A 1 -0.75 -27.52 0.65
N LEU A 2 -1.63 -27.65 1.63
CA LEU A 2 -1.29 -28.21 2.94
C LEU A 2 -1.18 -29.74 2.96
N GLY A 3 -1.73 -30.43 1.99
CA GLY A 3 -1.84 -31.90 1.99
C GLY A 3 -1.00 -32.65 0.95
N SER A 4 -0.11 -31.95 0.21
CA SER A 4 0.69 -32.59 -0.84
C SER A 4 2.10 -32.05 -0.92
N SER A 5 3.01 -32.81 -1.52
CA SER A 5 4.34 -32.36 -1.89
C SER A 5 4.27 -31.29 -2.98
N TYR A 6 5.23 -30.35 -2.97
CA TYR A 6 5.33 -29.28 -3.98
C TYR A 6 6.80 -29.05 -4.35
N ASN A 7 7.01 -28.65 -5.60
CA ASN A 7 8.33 -28.48 -6.21
C ASN A 7 8.82 -27.03 -6.26
N ILE A 8 8.50 -26.20 -5.26
CA ILE A 8 8.77 -24.75 -5.30
C ILE A 8 10.26 -24.40 -5.40
N GLU A 9 11.14 -25.29 -4.90
CA GLU A 9 12.60 -25.16 -4.98
C GLU A 9 13.24 -26.22 -5.89
N TYR A 10 12.46 -26.93 -6.70
CA TYR A 10 12.94 -28.02 -7.52
C TYR A 10 12.57 -27.80 -8.98
N ASP A 11 13.54 -27.92 -9.86
CA ASP A 11 13.35 -27.90 -11.29
C ASP A 11 13.09 -29.30 -11.79
N VAL A 12 11.87 -29.57 -12.24
CA VAL A 12 11.44 -30.89 -12.69
C VAL A 12 12.15 -31.31 -13.98
N ASP A 13 12.46 -30.33 -14.84
CA ASP A 13 13.08 -30.62 -16.14
C ASP A 13 14.57 -30.96 -16.01
N THR A 14 15.28 -30.24 -15.13
CA THR A 14 16.72 -30.42 -14.94
C THR A 14 17.10 -31.29 -13.76
N GLY A 15 16.16 -31.63 -12.88
CA GLY A 15 16.39 -32.38 -11.65
C GLY A 15 17.22 -31.61 -10.60
N LYS A 16 17.39 -30.31 -10.74
CA LYS A 16 18.24 -29.48 -9.87
C LYS A 16 17.41 -28.59 -8.95
N ARG A 17 18.04 -28.17 -7.88
CA ARG A 17 17.46 -27.12 -7.02
C ARG A 17 17.43 -25.78 -7.75
N ARG A 18 16.28 -25.06 -7.67
CA ARG A 18 16.12 -23.73 -8.19
C ARG A 18 15.63 -22.75 -7.12
N ASP A 19 15.63 -21.47 -7.43
CA ASP A 19 15.14 -20.43 -6.53
C ASP A 19 13.62 -20.47 -6.44
N ARG A 20 13.07 -20.17 -5.26
CA ARG A 20 11.61 -20.15 -5.03
C ARG A 20 10.91 -19.12 -5.91
N GLU A 21 11.57 -18.04 -6.22
CA GLU A 21 11.03 -16.90 -6.96
C GLU A 21 10.90 -17.16 -8.45
N TYR A 22 11.51 -18.22 -8.96
CA TYR A 22 11.50 -18.59 -10.37
C TYR A 22 10.10 -18.57 -11.00
N HIS A 23 9.08 -19.08 -10.28
CA HIS A 23 7.71 -19.15 -10.81
C HIS A 23 7.00 -17.79 -10.92
N ILE A 24 7.48 -16.79 -10.22
CA ILE A 24 6.88 -15.44 -10.17
C ILE A 24 7.74 -14.39 -10.86
N GLU A 25 9.05 -14.60 -10.99
CA GLU A 25 10.01 -13.63 -11.49
C GLU A 25 9.65 -13.13 -12.90
N SER A 26 9.48 -14.02 -13.86
CA SER A 26 9.14 -13.63 -15.24
C SER A 26 7.82 -12.84 -15.33
N LYS A 27 6.82 -13.21 -14.51
CA LYS A 27 5.53 -12.52 -14.47
C LYS A 27 5.65 -11.12 -13.86
N LEU A 28 6.45 -10.98 -12.79
CA LEU A 28 6.74 -9.69 -12.18
C LEU A 28 7.57 -8.82 -13.12
N CYS A 29 8.62 -9.34 -13.75
CA CYS A 29 9.40 -8.60 -14.74
C CYS A 29 8.50 -8.07 -15.87
N HIS A 30 7.62 -8.90 -16.41
CA HIS A 30 6.69 -8.48 -17.46
C HIS A 30 5.71 -7.40 -16.97
N LEU A 31 5.10 -7.59 -15.79
CA LEU A 31 4.13 -6.64 -15.22
C LEU A 31 4.75 -5.28 -14.91
N LEU A 32 5.98 -5.28 -14.41
CA LEU A 32 6.68 -4.08 -13.92
C LEU A 32 7.60 -3.46 -14.97
N GLY A 33 7.84 -4.12 -16.11
CA GLY A 33 8.82 -3.67 -17.11
C GLY A 33 10.25 -3.69 -16.57
N ALA A 34 10.59 -4.62 -15.67
CA ALA A 34 11.88 -4.73 -15.03
C ALA A 34 12.79 -5.77 -15.72
N GLU A 35 14.11 -5.55 -15.69
CA GLU A 35 15.08 -6.56 -16.15
C GLU A 35 15.13 -7.77 -15.22
N ALA A 36 15.03 -7.54 -13.92
CA ALA A 36 15.00 -8.58 -12.88
C ALA A 36 14.20 -8.11 -11.67
N VAL A 37 13.71 -9.07 -10.89
CA VAL A 37 12.92 -8.82 -9.68
C VAL A 37 13.36 -9.79 -8.59
N THR A 38 13.32 -9.35 -7.34
CA THR A 38 13.42 -10.23 -6.17
C THR A 38 12.41 -9.80 -5.11
N ILE A 39 12.00 -10.73 -4.24
CA ILE A 39 11.03 -10.45 -3.19
C ILE A 39 11.57 -10.81 -1.80
N VAL A 40 11.10 -10.08 -0.81
CA VAL A 40 11.35 -10.31 0.62
C VAL A 40 10.05 -10.22 1.41
N ASN A 41 10.09 -10.53 2.69
CA ASN A 41 8.90 -10.66 3.54
C ASN A 41 8.08 -9.37 3.74
N ASN A 42 8.64 -8.18 3.54
CA ASN A 42 7.93 -6.89 3.53
C ASN A 42 8.78 -5.78 2.91
N ASN A 43 8.19 -4.61 2.66
CA ASN A 43 8.92 -3.50 2.01
C ASN A 43 10.00 -2.88 2.91
N ALA A 44 9.85 -2.89 4.23
CA ALA A 44 10.91 -2.43 5.14
C ALA A 44 12.18 -3.29 4.98
N ALA A 45 12.01 -4.61 4.87
CA ALA A 45 13.11 -5.54 4.57
C ALA A 45 13.69 -5.31 3.17
N ALA A 46 12.86 -4.96 2.17
CA ALA A 46 13.33 -4.63 0.84
C ALA A 46 14.26 -3.40 0.86
N VAL A 47 13.82 -2.31 1.49
CA VAL A 47 14.62 -1.09 1.65
C VAL A 47 15.93 -1.37 2.41
N MET A 48 15.83 -2.10 3.55
CA MET A 48 17.01 -2.46 4.34
C MET A 48 18.02 -3.29 3.54
N LEU A 49 17.54 -4.27 2.77
CA LEU A 49 18.39 -5.16 1.97
C LEU A 49 19.08 -4.42 0.82
N VAL A 50 18.36 -3.53 0.12
CA VAL A 50 18.90 -2.68 -0.94
C VAL A 50 20.01 -1.78 -0.39
N LEU A 51 19.71 -1.05 0.69
CA LEU A 51 20.65 -0.14 1.35
C LEU A 51 21.91 -0.88 1.83
N ASN A 52 21.74 -1.99 2.55
CA ASN A 52 22.85 -2.80 3.05
C ASN A 52 23.71 -3.36 1.92
N THR A 53 23.11 -3.74 0.78
CA THR A 53 23.85 -4.31 -0.34
C THR A 53 24.63 -3.27 -1.10
N LEU A 54 24.02 -2.12 -1.41
CA LEU A 54 24.56 -1.14 -2.35
C LEU A 54 25.34 -0.01 -1.67
N ALA A 55 25.04 0.30 -0.40
CA ALA A 55 25.60 1.45 0.29
C ALA A 55 26.15 1.15 1.71
N ARG A 56 26.47 -0.11 2.00
CA ARG A 56 27.09 -0.47 3.29
C ARG A 56 28.35 0.34 3.55
N ARG A 57 28.41 1.07 4.68
CA ARG A 57 29.50 1.99 5.08
C ARG A 57 29.73 3.15 4.11
N LYS A 58 28.75 3.43 3.22
CA LYS A 58 28.77 4.56 2.29
C LYS A 58 27.64 5.53 2.60
N GLU A 59 27.75 6.73 2.06
CA GLU A 59 26.70 7.74 2.15
C GLU A 59 25.54 7.41 1.23
N VAL A 60 24.32 7.59 1.76
CA VAL A 60 23.05 7.54 1.02
C VAL A 60 22.49 8.94 0.99
N ILE A 61 22.43 9.55 -0.18
CA ILE A 61 21.90 10.89 -0.38
C ILE A 61 20.38 10.80 -0.43
N ILE A 62 19.69 11.57 0.42
CA ILE A 62 18.22 11.65 0.47
C ILE A 62 17.77 13.06 0.83
N SER A 63 16.67 13.53 0.26
CA SER A 63 16.02 14.78 0.65
C SER A 63 15.53 14.72 2.10
N ARG A 64 15.78 15.79 2.88
CA ARG A 64 15.27 15.92 4.27
C ARG A 64 13.74 15.80 4.34
N GLY A 65 13.03 16.33 3.35
CA GLY A 65 11.57 16.20 3.25
C GLY A 65 11.07 14.78 2.97
N GLU A 66 11.97 13.83 2.65
CA GLU A 66 11.66 12.44 2.36
C GLU A 66 12.05 11.47 3.50
N LEU A 67 12.50 12.01 4.66
CA LEU A 67 12.77 11.23 5.87
C LEU A 67 11.46 10.87 6.58
N ILE A 68 10.81 9.86 6.04
CA ILE A 68 9.46 9.45 6.44
C ILE A 68 9.43 8.56 7.68
N GLU A 69 8.32 8.62 8.43
CA GLU A 69 7.93 7.64 9.45
C GLU A 69 6.55 7.08 9.09
N ILE A 70 6.43 5.75 9.03
CA ILE A 70 5.19 5.05 8.67
C ILE A 70 4.87 4.02 9.73
N GLY A 71 3.58 3.89 10.03
CA GLY A 71 2.93 2.89 10.89
C GLY A 71 3.80 2.03 11.80
N GLY A 72 3.77 2.30 13.11
CA GLY A 72 4.39 1.43 14.10
C GLY A 72 5.92 1.48 14.17
N SER A 73 6.53 2.63 13.85
CA SER A 73 7.98 2.89 13.99
C SER A 73 8.87 2.55 12.78
N PHE A 74 8.36 2.40 11.57
CA PHE A 74 9.23 2.40 10.41
C PHE A 74 9.74 3.83 10.16
N ARG A 75 10.92 4.12 10.64
CA ARG A 75 11.62 5.40 10.45
C ARG A 75 12.77 5.20 9.49
N LEU A 76 12.73 5.88 8.36
CA LEU A 76 13.74 5.70 7.31
C LEU A 76 15.19 5.96 7.81
N PRO A 77 15.47 6.97 8.65
CA PRO A 77 16.80 7.14 9.24
C PRO A 77 17.28 5.94 10.06
N ASP A 78 16.37 5.32 10.82
CA ASP A 78 16.70 4.14 11.64
C ASP A 78 16.97 2.90 10.78
N ILE A 79 16.22 2.76 9.68
CA ILE A 79 16.47 1.70 8.67
C ILE A 79 17.83 1.91 7.99
N MET A 80 18.19 3.13 7.62
CA MET A 80 19.50 3.44 7.04
C MET A 80 20.64 3.11 8.01
N LYS A 81 20.50 3.50 9.29
CA LYS A 81 21.46 3.17 10.34
C LYS A 81 21.56 1.66 10.54
N SER A 82 20.45 0.94 10.62
CA SER A 82 20.41 -0.52 10.77
C SER A 82 20.97 -1.25 9.55
N SER A 83 20.90 -0.64 8.37
CA SER A 83 21.54 -1.13 7.15
C SER A 83 23.05 -0.88 7.10
N ASN A 84 23.61 -0.27 8.15
CA ASN A 84 25.01 0.12 8.23
C ASN A 84 25.42 1.13 7.12
N CYS A 85 24.50 2.04 6.77
CA CYS A 85 24.71 3.15 5.85
C CYS A 85 24.95 4.45 6.61
N ILE A 86 25.53 5.42 5.94
CA ILE A 86 25.70 6.78 6.44
C ILE A 86 24.60 7.64 5.81
N LEU A 87 23.69 8.16 6.62
CA LEU A 87 22.66 9.08 6.15
C LEU A 87 23.30 10.40 5.73
N LYS A 88 23.07 10.80 4.47
CA LYS A 88 23.43 12.11 3.93
C LYS A 88 22.16 12.86 3.54
N GLU A 89 21.57 13.55 4.50
CA GLU A 89 20.39 14.39 4.24
C GLU A 89 20.77 15.69 3.54
N ILE A 90 19.93 16.11 2.58
CA ILE A 90 20.13 17.32 1.77
C ILE A 90 18.86 18.17 1.71
N GLY A 91 19.01 19.41 1.31
CA GLY A 91 17.89 20.36 1.23
C GLY A 91 17.29 20.70 2.59
N THR A 92 16.03 21.10 2.57
CA THR A 92 15.25 21.47 3.76
C THR A 92 13.98 20.61 3.86
N THR A 93 13.18 20.81 4.91
CA THR A 93 11.93 20.05 5.13
C THR A 93 10.97 20.13 3.94
N ASN A 94 10.87 21.31 3.30
CA ASN A 94 9.90 21.57 2.24
C ASN A 94 10.50 21.83 0.86
N ARG A 95 11.82 22.01 0.76
CA ARG A 95 12.47 22.35 -0.53
C ARG A 95 13.80 21.63 -0.69
N THR A 96 13.95 20.98 -1.84
CA THR A 96 15.21 20.38 -2.29
C THR A 96 15.40 20.69 -3.77
N ASN A 97 16.59 21.14 -4.14
CA ASN A 97 16.99 21.47 -5.51
C ASN A 97 17.96 20.42 -6.05
N LEU A 98 18.11 20.37 -7.36
CA LEU A 98 19.09 19.46 -8.00
C LEU A 98 20.51 19.75 -7.54
N SER A 99 20.89 21.03 -7.36
CA SER A 99 22.18 21.43 -6.83
C SER A 99 22.51 20.82 -5.47
N ASP A 100 21.48 20.65 -4.59
CA ASP A 100 21.69 20.02 -3.28
C ASP A 100 22.16 18.56 -3.42
N TYR A 101 21.66 17.83 -4.44
CA TYR A 101 22.10 16.48 -4.78
C TYR A 101 23.50 16.50 -5.39
N GLU A 102 23.76 17.39 -6.37
CA GLU A 102 25.06 17.50 -7.06
C GLU A 102 26.19 17.80 -6.07
N ASP A 103 26.00 18.76 -5.17
CA ASP A 103 26.98 19.16 -4.15
C ASP A 103 27.23 18.06 -3.10
N ALA A 104 26.25 17.19 -2.87
CA ALA A 104 26.35 16.09 -1.91
C ALA A 104 27.11 14.87 -2.45
N VAL A 105 27.27 14.73 -3.77
CA VAL A 105 27.98 13.59 -4.36
C VAL A 105 29.48 13.68 -4.00
N LYS A 106 29.98 12.62 -3.35
CA LYS A 106 31.37 12.48 -2.90
C LYS A 106 31.88 11.07 -3.23
N PRO A 107 33.21 10.83 -3.21
CA PRO A 107 33.77 9.48 -3.46
C PRO A 107 33.21 8.38 -2.57
N LYS A 108 32.74 8.71 -1.37
CA LYS A 108 32.11 7.78 -0.43
C LYS A 108 30.59 7.63 -0.60
N THR A 109 29.96 8.32 -1.55
CA THR A 109 28.53 8.15 -1.86
C THR A 109 28.31 6.77 -2.46
N GLY A 110 27.28 6.06 -1.97
CA GLY A 110 26.90 4.73 -2.42
C GLY A 110 25.72 4.72 -3.38
N LEU A 111 24.71 5.55 -3.11
CA LEU A 111 23.51 5.66 -3.96
C LEU A 111 22.73 6.95 -3.67
N ILE A 112 21.83 7.28 -4.58
CA ILE A 112 20.79 8.31 -4.43
C ILE A 112 19.49 7.59 -4.07
N PHE A 113 18.84 8.01 -2.99
CA PHE A 113 17.58 7.42 -2.52
C PHE A 113 16.48 8.46 -2.55
N LYS A 114 15.29 8.06 -3.03
CA LYS A 114 14.08 8.87 -3.00
C LYS A 114 12.96 8.06 -2.36
N ALA A 115 12.22 8.66 -1.40
CA ALA A 115 11.06 8.03 -0.79
C ALA A 115 9.79 8.83 -1.09
N TYR A 116 8.74 8.10 -1.49
CA TYR A 116 7.41 8.70 -1.68
C TYR A 116 6.67 8.84 -0.34
N TRP A 117 5.97 9.95 -0.17
CA TRP A 117 5.09 10.18 0.97
C TRP A 117 3.82 9.35 0.84
N SER A 118 3.75 8.23 1.57
CA SER A 118 2.61 7.32 1.49
C SER A 118 1.52 7.59 2.52
N ASN A 119 1.81 8.36 3.60
CA ASN A 119 0.90 8.56 4.73
C ASN A 119 0.72 10.01 5.17
N PHE A 120 1.40 10.96 4.54
CA PHE A 120 1.26 12.39 4.79
C PHE A 120 1.54 13.18 3.50
N THR A 121 1.29 14.50 3.55
CA THR A 121 1.64 15.44 2.49
C THR A 121 2.16 16.74 3.07
N ILE A 122 3.04 17.41 2.34
CA ILE A 122 3.47 18.76 2.65
C ILE A 122 2.87 19.70 1.59
N ASN A 123 2.10 20.68 2.03
CA ASN A 123 1.45 21.66 1.17
C ASN A 123 2.06 23.06 1.37
N GLY A 124 1.93 23.92 0.37
CA GLY A 124 2.42 25.28 0.41
C GLY A 124 3.66 25.50 -0.47
N TYR A 125 4.65 26.24 0.03
CA TYR A 125 5.88 26.55 -0.70
C TYR A 125 6.84 25.35 -0.71
N THR A 126 6.48 24.29 -1.43
CA THR A 126 7.26 23.05 -1.55
C THR A 126 7.97 22.97 -2.88
N LYS A 127 9.11 22.25 -2.91
CA LYS A 127 9.83 21.88 -4.12
C LYS A 127 10.54 20.55 -3.92
N SER A 128 10.34 19.61 -4.83
CA SER A 128 11.12 18.37 -4.94
C SER A 128 11.80 18.32 -6.31
N VAL A 129 12.88 17.56 -6.42
CA VAL A 129 13.58 17.36 -7.68
C VAL A 129 12.80 16.39 -8.57
N ASP A 130 12.68 16.74 -9.86
CA ASP A 130 12.10 15.87 -10.86
C ASP A 130 12.94 14.59 -11.00
N GLU A 131 12.27 13.48 -11.18
CA GLU A 131 12.97 12.19 -11.29
C GLU A 131 13.79 12.04 -12.55
N LYS A 132 13.43 12.75 -13.63
CA LYS A 132 14.25 12.83 -14.85
C LYS A 132 15.62 13.44 -14.56
N ASP A 133 15.66 14.48 -13.73
CA ASP A 133 16.88 15.13 -13.33
C ASP A 133 17.73 14.19 -12.44
N LEU A 134 17.08 13.47 -11.51
CA LEU A 134 17.78 12.46 -10.69
C LEU A 134 18.30 11.29 -11.51
N VAL A 135 17.57 10.82 -12.52
CA VAL A 135 18.05 9.80 -13.48
C VAL A 135 19.26 10.31 -14.26
N SER A 136 19.23 11.58 -14.69
CA SER A 136 20.36 12.20 -15.39
C SER A 136 21.60 12.30 -14.51
N LEU A 137 21.40 12.70 -13.25
CA LEU A 137 22.46 12.76 -12.24
C LEU A 137 23.02 11.36 -11.92
N SER A 138 22.16 10.37 -11.72
CA SER A 138 22.53 8.96 -11.52
C SER A 138 23.47 8.47 -12.63
N LYS A 139 23.10 8.68 -13.88
CA LYS A 139 23.92 8.32 -15.04
C LYS A 139 25.25 9.07 -15.09
N LYS A 140 25.24 10.39 -14.86
CA LYS A 140 26.44 11.25 -14.86
C LYS A 140 27.45 10.83 -13.78
N THR A 141 26.95 10.42 -12.60
CA THR A 141 27.77 10.07 -11.43
C THR A 141 28.02 8.58 -11.28
N ASN A 142 27.38 7.75 -12.10
CA ASN A 142 27.39 6.28 -12.00
C ASN A 142 26.94 5.77 -10.60
N LEU A 143 26.06 6.52 -9.93
CA LEU A 143 25.48 6.16 -8.65
C LEU A 143 24.08 5.58 -8.89
N PRO A 144 23.73 4.42 -8.32
CA PRO A 144 22.36 3.88 -8.44
C PRO A 144 21.32 4.85 -7.88
N LEU A 145 20.22 5.07 -8.64
CA LEU A 145 19.01 5.74 -8.17
C LEU A 145 18.00 4.70 -7.70
N VAL A 146 17.65 4.75 -6.44
CA VAL A 146 16.64 3.86 -5.82
C VAL A 146 15.43 4.68 -5.40
N ILE A 147 14.23 4.24 -5.81
CA ILE A 147 12.98 4.89 -5.41
C ILE A 147 12.14 3.90 -4.59
N ASP A 148 11.82 4.30 -3.35
CA ASP A 148 10.81 3.61 -2.54
C ASP A 148 9.43 4.22 -2.78
N LEU A 149 8.55 3.45 -3.43
CA LEU A 149 7.17 3.84 -3.71
C LEU A 149 6.22 3.57 -2.53
N GLY A 150 6.65 2.75 -1.59
CA GLY A 150 5.84 2.37 -0.42
C GLY A 150 4.59 1.58 -0.79
N SER A 151 3.59 2.23 -1.38
CA SER A 151 2.28 1.63 -1.69
C SER A 151 2.27 0.74 -2.93
N GLY A 152 3.00 1.11 -3.98
CA GLY A 152 3.13 0.40 -5.25
C GLY A 152 1.83 -0.07 -5.89
N THR A 153 1.38 0.61 -6.93
CA THR A 153 0.28 0.11 -7.76
C THR A 153 0.80 -0.50 -9.05
N ALA A 154 0.30 -1.67 -9.42
CA ALA A 154 0.66 -2.31 -10.69
C ALA A 154 -0.21 -1.84 -11.88
N ILE A 155 -1.25 -1.05 -11.60
CA ILE A 155 -2.17 -0.49 -12.60
C ILE A 155 -2.20 1.04 -12.45
N ASP A 156 -2.25 1.74 -13.57
CA ASP A 156 -2.53 3.17 -13.57
C ASP A 156 -3.96 3.43 -13.06
N LEU A 157 -4.08 4.01 -11.86
CA LEU A 157 -5.36 4.27 -11.20
C LEU A 157 -6.23 5.28 -11.95
N ARG A 158 -5.69 6.06 -12.90
CA ARG A 158 -6.48 6.94 -13.77
C ARG A 158 -7.45 6.15 -14.66
N LYS A 159 -7.15 4.87 -14.95
CA LYS A 159 -8.03 3.96 -15.71
C LYS A 159 -9.33 3.63 -14.98
N ILE A 160 -9.37 3.83 -13.67
CA ILE A 160 -10.57 3.67 -12.83
C ILE A 160 -11.04 5.01 -12.25
N GLY A 161 -10.68 6.13 -12.90
CA GLY A 161 -11.15 7.48 -12.54
C GLY A 161 -10.53 8.08 -11.28
N LEU A 162 -9.45 7.51 -10.75
CA LEU A 162 -8.75 8.03 -9.59
C LEU A 162 -7.58 8.96 -9.98
N LYS A 163 -7.02 9.67 -9.00
CA LYS A 163 -5.82 10.48 -9.20
C LYS A 163 -4.62 9.62 -9.56
N PHE A 164 -3.66 10.25 -10.21
CA PHE A 164 -2.40 9.62 -10.54
C PHE A 164 -1.67 9.13 -9.28
N GLU A 165 -1.24 7.89 -9.31
CA GLU A 165 -0.30 7.27 -8.38
C GLU A 165 0.83 6.66 -9.20
N PRO A 166 2.10 6.93 -8.89
CA PRO A 166 3.19 6.43 -9.68
C PRO A 166 3.27 4.90 -9.65
N THR A 167 3.46 4.31 -10.81
CA THR A 167 3.63 2.86 -10.94
C THR A 167 5.13 2.50 -11.00
N PRO A 168 5.54 1.32 -10.52
CA PRO A 168 6.89 0.80 -10.73
C PRO A 168 7.29 0.80 -12.21
N TYR A 169 6.38 0.44 -13.10
CA TYR A 169 6.60 0.43 -14.55
C TYR A 169 7.03 1.80 -15.08
N GLU A 170 6.31 2.88 -14.69
CA GLU A 170 6.64 4.24 -15.15
C GLU A 170 8.01 4.69 -14.65
N LYS A 171 8.38 4.32 -13.42
CA LYS A 171 9.68 4.68 -12.84
C LYS A 171 10.84 3.97 -13.53
N LEU A 172 10.69 2.66 -13.75
CA LEU A 172 11.71 1.87 -14.45
C LEU A 172 11.84 2.32 -15.92
N LYS A 173 10.73 2.60 -16.59
CA LYS A 173 10.73 3.14 -17.96
C LYS A 173 11.39 4.52 -18.04
N LEU A 174 11.32 5.35 -16.98
CA LEU A 174 12.00 6.62 -16.89
C LEU A 174 13.54 6.45 -16.78
N GLY A 175 14.00 5.30 -16.33
CA GLY A 175 15.41 4.98 -16.16
C GLY A 175 15.89 4.94 -14.70
N VAL A 176 14.97 4.81 -13.75
CA VAL A 176 15.30 4.53 -12.34
C VAL A 176 15.93 3.15 -12.24
N ASP A 177 17.02 3.01 -11.51
CA ASP A 177 17.77 1.76 -11.44
C ASP A 177 17.06 0.68 -10.63
N LEU A 178 16.47 1.04 -9.50
CA LEU A 178 15.67 0.13 -8.65
C LEU A 178 14.45 0.84 -8.07
N VAL A 179 13.36 0.10 -7.96
CA VAL A 179 12.17 0.49 -7.21
C VAL A 179 11.88 -0.54 -6.12
N THR A 180 11.36 -0.06 -4.96
CA THR A 180 10.85 -0.92 -3.88
C THR A 180 9.42 -0.56 -3.55
N PHE A 181 8.59 -1.55 -3.21
CA PHE A 181 7.20 -1.33 -2.82
C PHE A 181 6.57 -2.55 -2.13
N SER A 182 5.44 -2.33 -1.46
CA SER A 182 4.67 -3.37 -0.77
C SER A 182 3.73 -4.11 -1.71
N GLY A 183 3.68 -5.45 -1.62
CA GLY A 183 2.76 -6.28 -2.39
C GLY A 183 1.33 -6.31 -1.85
N ASP A 184 1.14 -6.02 -0.55
CA ASP A 184 -0.14 -6.13 0.19
C ASP A 184 -0.94 -4.82 0.30
N LYS A 185 -0.49 -3.75 -0.36
CA LYS A 185 -1.22 -2.48 -0.42
C LYS A 185 -2.03 -2.36 -1.71
N LEU A 186 -1.73 -1.38 -2.57
CA LEU A 186 -2.48 -1.14 -3.80
C LEU A 186 -2.39 -2.29 -4.82
N MET A 187 -1.32 -3.08 -4.78
CA MET A 187 -1.23 -4.28 -5.61
C MET A 187 -2.25 -5.35 -5.20
N GLY A 188 -2.74 -5.35 -3.95
CA GLY A 188 -3.77 -6.27 -3.46
C GLY A 188 -3.30 -7.73 -3.33
N GLY A 189 -1.99 -7.95 -3.23
CA GLY A 189 -1.37 -9.25 -3.04
C GLY A 189 -1.12 -9.61 -1.57
N PRO A 190 -0.33 -10.65 -1.30
CA PRO A 190 0.12 -10.99 0.04
C PRO A 190 1.19 -10.01 0.52
N GLN A 191 1.43 -9.98 1.84
CA GLN A 191 2.52 -9.20 2.40
C GLN A 191 3.86 -9.70 1.85
N CYS A 192 4.51 -8.82 1.10
CA CYS A 192 5.89 -8.97 0.64
C CYS A 192 6.45 -7.60 0.26
N GLY A 193 7.78 -7.48 0.25
CA GLY A 193 8.49 -6.36 -0.34
C GLY A 193 9.02 -6.78 -1.71
N ILE A 194 8.73 -6.01 -2.73
CA ILE A 194 9.18 -6.25 -4.09
C ILE A 194 10.31 -5.28 -4.42
N ILE A 195 11.41 -5.79 -4.95
CA ILE A 195 12.56 -5.03 -5.44
C ILE A 195 12.68 -5.34 -6.92
N ALA A 196 12.53 -4.33 -7.78
CA ALA A 196 12.52 -4.49 -9.23
C ALA A 196 13.44 -3.48 -9.92
N GLY A 197 14.08 -3.87 -10.99
CA GLY A 197 14.92 -2.98 -11.82
C GLY A 197 16.07 -3.70 -12.51
N ARG A 198 17.26 -3.09 -12.50
CA ARG A 198 18.45 -3.56 -13.20
C ARG A 198 18.93 -4.92 -12.71
N ALA A 199 19.17 -5.83 -13.63
CA ALA A 199 19.56 -7.21 -13.34
C ALA A 199 20.88 -7.33 -12.56
N ASP A 200 21.88 -6.49 -12.87
CA ASP A 200 23.17 -6.51 -12.17
C ASP A 200 23.05 -6.13 -10.68
N LEU A 201 22.14 -5.21 -10.36
CA LEU A 201 21.88 -4.78 -8.98
C LEU A 201 21.04 -5.85 -8.23
N ILE A 202 20.02 -6.40 -8.87
CA ILE A 202 19.22 -7.50 -8.29
C ILE A 202 20.10 -8.72 -8.03
N ASN A 203 21.01 -9.07 -8.93
CA ASN A 203 21.95 -10.16 -8.72
C ASN A 203 22.88 -9.94 -7.51
N LYS A 204 23.32 -8.70 -7.27
CA LYS A 204 24.09 -8.34 -6.05
C LYS A 204 23.21 -8.51 -4.80
N ILE A 205 21.96 -8.07 -4.84
CA ILE A 205 21.00 -8.18 -3.74
C ILE A 205 20.72 -9.63 -3.40
N ASN A 206 20.52 -10.49 -4.40
CA ASN A 206 20.28 -11.92 -4.20
C ASN A 206 21.48 -12.66 -3.57
N LYS A 207 22.69 -12.17 -3.76
CA LYS A 207 23.93 -12.72 -3.14
C LYS A 207 24.13 -12.24 -1.69
N ASN A 208 23.38 -11.25 -1.21
CA ASN A 208 23.51 -10.77 0.17
C ASN A 208 22.97 -11.83 1.13
N ALA A 209 23.74 -12.16 2.18
CA ALA A 209 23.35 -13.15 3.19
C ALA A 209 22.03 -12.83 3.90
N MET A 210 21.70 -11.54 4.08
CA MET A 210 20.45 -11.11 4.67
C MET A 210 19.22 -11.52 3.84
N LYS A 211 19.35 -11.67 2.52
CA LYS A 211 18.26 -12.10 1.64
C LYS A 211 17.67 -13.44 2.12
N ARG A 212 18.52 -14.37 2.57
CA ARG A 212 18.05 -15.66 3.08
C ARG A 212 17.22 -15.53 4.35
N ALA A 213 17.56 -14.61 5.25
CA ALA A 213 16.80 -14.35 6.47
C ALA A 213 15.46 -13.64 6.19
N MET A 214 15.38 -12.86 5.09
CA MET A 214 14.23 -12.05 4.70
C MET A 214 13.35 -12.72 3.62
N ARG A 215 13.62 -13.96 3.22
CA ARG A 215 12.90 -14.61 2.12
C ARG A 215 11.44 -14.92 2.48
N CYS A 216 10.58 -14.83 1.47
CA CYS A 216 9.19 -15.24 1.59
C CYS A 216 9.02 -16.75 1.78
N ASP A 217 7.98 -17.14 2.49
CA ASP A 217 7.53 -18.53 2.59
C ASP A 217 6.76 -18.97 1.33
N LYS A 218 6.43 -20.26 1.30
CA LYS A 218 5.73 -20.87 0.15
C LYS A 218 4.31 -20.35 -0.07
N PHE A 219 3.61 -19.98 1.01
CA PHE A 219 2.23 -19.52 0.91
C PHE A 219 2.19 -18.12 0.31
N THR A 220 3.10 -17.25 0.74
CA THR A 220 3.29 -15.92 0.16
C THR A 220 3.58 -16.00 -1.35
N ILE A 221 4.50 -16.89 -1.76
CA ILE A 221 4.82 -17.06 -3.19
C ILE A 221 3.63 -17.59 -3.98
N ALA A 222 2.89 -18.57 -3.46
CA ALA A 222 1.73 -19.11 -4.12
C ALA A 222 0.57 -18.09 -4.24
N ALA A 223 0.33 -17.32 -3.19
CA ALA A 223 -0.65 -16.25 -3.21
C ALA A 223 -0.25 -15.16 -4.22
N LEU A 224 1.02 -14.74 -4.22
CA LEU A 224 1.53 -13.77 -5.19
C LEU A 224 1.42 -14.30 -6.63
N TYR A 225 1.74 -15.57 -6.87
CA TYR A 225 1.57 -16.20 -8.18
C TYR A 225 0.12 -16.16 -8.66
N SER A 226 -0.84 -16.40 -7.77
CA SER A 226 -2.27 -16.33 -8.08
C SER A 226 -2.71 -14.91 -8.47
N ILE A 227 -2.25 -13.90 -7.73
CA ILE A 227 -2.49 -12.48 -8.04
C ILE A 227 -1.87 -12.10 -9.39
N LEU A 228 -0.63 -12.52 -9.65
CA LEU A 228 0.05 -12.24 -10.91
C LEU A 228 -0.63 -12.88 -12.13
N LYS A 229 -1.29 -14.03 -11.96
CA LYS A 229 -2.15 -14.60 -13.01
C LYS A 229 -3.33 -13.70 -13.34
N ILE A 230 -3.95 -13.07 -12.34
CA ILE A 230 -5.07 -12.16 -12.54
C ILE A 230 -4.58 -10.90 -13.26
N TYR A 231 -3.41 -10.36 -12.90
CA TYR A 231 -2.81 -9.20 -13.55
C TYR A 231 -2.42 -9.39 -15.02
N GLN A 232 -2.40 -10.60 -15.55
CA GLN A 232 -2.22 -10.84 -16.99
C GLN A 232 -3.33 -10.20 -17.84
N ASP A 233 -4.51 -9.99 -17.25
CA ASP A 233 -5.60 -9.20 -17.84
C ASP A 233 -5.95 -8.02 -16.91
N PRO A 234 -5.61 -6.78 -17.28
CA PRO A 234 -5.89 -5.59 -16.47
C PRO A 234 -7.39 -5.38 -16.16
N LYS A 235 -8.29 -5.76 -17.08
CA LYS A 235 -9.74 -5.66 -16.84
C LYS A 235 -10.20 -6.68 -15.80
N LYS A 236 -9.64 -7.88 -15.85
CA LYS A 236 -9.88 -8.93 -14.86
C LYS A 236 -9.33 -8.53 -13.50
N ALA A 237 -8.13 -7.94 -13.47
CA ALA A 237 -7.51 -7.46 -12.24
C ALA A 237 -8.39 -6.44 -11.49
N ILE A 238 -8.97 -5.46 -12.21
CA ILE A 238 -9.87 -4.47 -11.63
C ILE A 238 -11.10 -5.13 -11.00
N LYS A 239 -11.64 -6.18 -11.60
CA LYS A 239 -12.86 -6.85 -11.14
C LYS A 239 -12.61 -7.87 -10.03
N GLU A 240 -11.51 -8.61 -10.08
CA GLU A 240 -11.29 -9.77 -9.20
C GLU A 240 -10.40 -9.43 -7.97
N ILE A 241 -9.47 -8.48 -8.09
CA ILE A 241 -8.64 -8.08 -6.96
C ILE A 241 -9.46 -7.17 -6.03
N PRO A 242 -9.71 -7.56 -4.77
CA PRO A 242 -10.62 -6.82 -3.89
C PRO A 242 -10.28 -5.34 -3.74
N THR A 243 -8.99 -5.01 -3.57
CA THR A 243 -8.53 -3.62 -3.45
C THR A 243 -8.94 -2.80 -4.67
N LEU A 244 -8.67 -3.29 -5.88
CA LEU A 244 -9.00 -2.60 -7.12
C LEU A 244 -10.51 -2.53 -7.35
N ARG A 245 -11.22 -3.63 -7.09
CA ARG A 245 -12.69 -3.72 -7.20
C ARG A 245 -13.39 -2.68 -6.30
N PHE A 246 -12.95 -2.54 -5.05
CA PHE A 246 -13.52 -1.53 -4.15
C PHE A 246 -13.19 -0.10 -4.59
N LEU A 247 -12.02 0.12 -5.15
CA LEU A 247 -11.64 1.43 -5.69
C LEU A 247 -12.46 1.80 -6.94
N ASP A 248 -12.79 0.83 -7.79
CA ASP A 248 -13.56 1.01 -9.04
C ASP A 248 -15.06 1.22 -8.82
N ARG A 249 -15.61 0.88 -7.64
CA ARG A 249 -17.05 1.02 -7.35
C ARG A 249 -17.51 2.46 -7.49
N THR A 250 -18.59 2.66 -8.26
CA THR A 250 -19.20 3.98 -8.44
C THR A 250 -20.03 4.39 -7.21
N LYS A 251 -20.19 5.71 -7.03
CA LYS A 251 -21.09 6.22 -5.98
C LYS A 251 -22.55 5.79 -6.20
N VAL A 252 -22.96 5.59 -7.47
CA VAL A 252 -24.32 5.15 -7.82
C VAL A 252 -24.55 3.73 -7.33
N ASP A 253 -23.66 2.80 -7.63
CA ASP A 253 -23.77 1.39 -7.17
C ASP A 253 -23.84 1.29 -5.64
N ILE A 254 -23.01 2.11 -4.96
CA ILE A 254 -23.00 2.12 -3.49
C ILE A 254 -24.30 2.72 -2.93
N LYS A 255 -24.88 3.73 -3.61
CA LYS A 255 -26.17 4.32 -3.22
C LYS A 255 -27.31 3.32 -3.35
N GLU A 256 -27.40 2.61 -4.46
CA GLU A 256 -28.40 1.56 -4.66
C GLU A 256 -28.26 0.45 -3.59
N GLN A 257 -27.04 0.06 -3.25
CA GLN A 257 -26.80 -0.88 -2.17
C GLN A 257 -27.27 -0.30 -0.81
N ALA A 258 -26.99 0.97 -0.54
CA ALA A 258 -27.41 1.64 0.68
C ALA A 258 -28.94 1.65 0.81
N GLU A 259 -29.67 1.90 -0.27
CA GLU A 259 -31.14 1.92 -0.32
C GLU A 259 -31.73 0.53 -0.03
N ARG A 260 -31.16 -0.52 -0.62
CA ARG A 260 -31.58 -1.91 -0.33
C ARG A 260 -31.35 -2.30 1.13
N ILE A 261 -30.21 -1.93 1.70
CA ILE A 261 -29.89 -2.22 3.10
C ILE A 261 -30.79 -1.39 4.02
N TYR A 262 -30.90 -0.08 3.76
CA TYR A 262 -31.70 0.84 4.56
C TYR A 262 -33.15 0.34 4.71
N SER A 263 -33.80 -0.07 3.63
CA SER A 263 -35.18 -0.59 3.67
C SER A 263 -35.36 -1.81 4.58
N LYS A 264 -34.30 -2.58 4.80
CA LYS A 264 -34.32 -3.79 5.65
C LYS A 264 -33.95 -3.53 7.11
N ILE A 265 -33.19 -2.50 7.40
CA ILE A 265 -32.69 -2.22 8.76
C ILE A 265 -33.45 -1.07 9.44
N GLU A 266 -33.94 -0.06 8.70
CA GLU A 266 -34.61 1.11 9.27
C GLU A 266 -35.79 0.72 10.18
N PRO A 267 -36.68 -0.21 9.82
CA PRO A 267 -37.79 -0.62 10.69
C PRO A 267 -37.37 -1.15 12.07
N PHE A 268 -36.17 -1.73 12.15
CA PHE A 268 -35.59 -2.24 13.39
C PHE A 268 -35.14 -1.15 14.35
N PHE A 269 -34.66 -0.03 13.81
CA PHE A 269 -34.01 1.03 14.57
C PHE A 269 -34.85 2.27 14.79
N ARG A 270 -35.87 2.53 13.97
CA ARG A 270 -36.64 3.80 13.92
C ARG A 270 -37.20 4.28 15.26
N HIS A 271 -37.56 3.34 16.17
CA HIS A 271 -38.09 3.69 17.49
C HIS A 271 -37.03 4.07 18.52
N LYS A 272 -35.78 3.74 18.28
CA LYS A 272 -34.64 3.95 19.20
C LYS A 272 -33.64 5.00 18.72
N MET A 273 -33.46 5.09 17.41
CA MET A 273 -32.47 6.00 16.81
C MET A 273 -32.87 6.38 15.39
N LYS A 274 -32.29 7.46 14.91
CA LYS A 274 -32.48 7.92 13.54
C LYS A 274 -31.46 7.25 12.63
N VAL A 275 -31.93 6.58 11.60
CA VAL A 275 -31.11 5.99 10.54
C VAL A 275 -31.28 6.80 9.26
N LYS A 276 -30.21 7.08 8.55
CA LYS A 276 -30.22 7.83 7.29
C LYS A 276 -29.17 7.31 6.32
N ILE A 277 -29.47 7.43 5.04
CA ILE A 277 -28.46 7.33 3.99
C ILE A 277 -27.77 8.69 3.85
N ILE A 278 -26.44 8.71 3.84
CA ILE A 278 -25.66 9.93 3.70
C ILE A 278 -24.60 9.80 2.61
N ASN A 279 -24.29 10.92 1.97
CA ASN A 279 -23.05 11.01 1.18
C ASN A 279 -21.86 11.09 2.13
N CYS A 280 -20.81 10.37 1.83
CA CYS A 280 -19.57 10.39 2.58
C CYS A 280 -18.36 10.21 1.66
N PHE A 281 -17.17 10.20 2.24
CA PHE A 281 -15.94 9.96 1.52
C PHE A 281 -15.23 8.75 2.13
N SER A 282 -14.75 7.86 1.27
CA SER A 282 -13.84 6.77 1.65
C SER A 282 -12.39 7.23 1.55
N GLN A 283 -11.54 6.65 2.39
CA GLN A 283 -10.09 6.78 2.31
C GLN A 283 -9.47 5.44 1.98
N ILE A 284 -8.37 5.45 1.23
CA ILE A 284 -7.69 4.19 0.83
C ILE A 284 -6.97 3.51 2.00
N GLY A 285 -6.83 4.19 3.12
CA GLY A 285 -6.13 3.69 4.30
C GLY A 285 -4.74 4.29 4.47
N SER A 286 -4.09 3.98 5.58
CA SER A 286 -2.76 4.47 5.87
C SER A 286 -1.72 3.81 4.97
N GLY A 287 -0.84 4.63 4.39
CA GLY A 287 0.27 4.15 3.57
C GLY A 287 0.00 4.07 2.07
N ALA A 288 -1.12 4.65 1.59
CA ALA A 288 -1.38 4.85 0.16
C ALA A 288 -2.30 6.06 -0.04
N LEU A 289 -1.91 7.00 -0.90
CA LEU A 289 -2.71 8.15 -1.34
C LEU A 289 -3.38 8.92 -0.18
N PRO A 290 -2.63 9.52 0.76
CA PRO A 290 -3.16 10.04 2.03
C PRO A 290 -4.19 11.16 1.84
N ASN A 291 -4.18 11.88 0.72
CA ASN A 291 -5.10 12.98 0.41
C ASN A 291 -6.23 12.56 -0.54
N LEU A 292 -6.34 11.29 -0.90
CA LEU A 292 -7.40 10.86 -1.80
C LEU A 292 -8.66 10.54 -1.00
N SER A 293 -9.67 11.38 -1.17
CA SER A 293 -11.03 11.14 -0.70
C SER A 293 -11.89 10.69 -1.88
N ILE A 294 -12.43 9.47 -1.81
CA ILE A 294 -13.26 8.89 -2.87
C ILE A 294 -14.72 9.08 -2.50
N PRO A 295 -15.55 9.70 -3.36
CA PRO A 295 -16.97 9.88 -3.09
C PRO A 295 -17.67 8.54 -2.84
N SER A 296 -18.38 8.41 -1.72
CA SER A 296 -19.06 7.19 -1.27
C SER A 296 -20.43 7.49 -0.70
N VAL A 297 -21.14 6.44 -0.30
CA VAL A 297 -22.42 6.51 0.42
C VAL A 297 -22.33 5.61 1.64
N GLY A 298 -22.90 6.08 2.73
CA GLY A 298 -22.93 5.34 4.00
C GLY A 298 -24.28 5.37 4.68
N ILE A 299 -24.43 4.53 5.70
CA ILE A 299 -25.57 4.52 6.61
C ILE A 299 -25.13 5.18 7.91
N CYS A 300 -25.89 6.19 8.32
CA CYS A 300 -25.64 7.02 9.49
C CYS A 300 -26.67 6.68 10.59
N PHE A 301 -26.19 6.48 11.80
CA PHE A 301 -26.99 6.23 13.00
C PHE A 301 -26.80 7.39 13.99
N GLN A 302 -27.89 8.01 14.37
CA GLN A 302 -27.94 9.16 15.29
C GLN A 302 -28.97 8.94 16.40
N GLN A 303 -28.71 9.50 17.56
CA GLN A 303 -29.69 9.50 18.64
C GLN A 303 -30.89 10.38 18.31
N ASN A 304 -32.09 9.98 18.74
CA ASN A 304 -33.35 10.73 18.51
C ASN A 304 -33.45 12.02 19.32
N THR A 305 -32.72 12.15 20.42
CA THR A 305 -32.78 13.30 21.32
C THR A 305 -31.78 14.37 20.95
N LYS A 306 -32.16 15.66 21.15
CA LYS A 306 -31.29 16.84 20.95
C LYS A 306 -30.13 16.93 21.96
N LYS A 307 -30.20 16.23 23.09
CA LYS A 307 -29.09 16.11 24.05
C LYS A 307 -28.03 15.16 23.47
N ASN A 308 -27.19 15.70 22.64
CA ASN A 308 -26.05 14.96 22.04
C ASN A 308 -24.95 14.86 23.09
N ASN A 309 -25.00 13.84 23.93
CA ASN A 309 -23.98 13.63 25.00
C ASN A 309 -22.65 13.09 24.45
N GLY A 310 -22.49 12.98 23.12
CA GLY A 310 -21.29 12.41 22.49
C GLY A 310 -21.06 10.92 22.77
N LEU A 311 -21.76 10.36 23.73
CA LEU A 311 -21.57 8.98 24.20
C LEU A 311 -22.27 7.94 23.31
N PHE A 312 -23.40 8.30 22.68
CA PHE A 312 -24.18 7.37 21.85
C PHE A 312 -23.34 6.69 20.77
N PRO A 313 -22.64 7.42 19.86
CA PRO A 313 -21.91 6.76 18.79
C PRO A 313 -20.77 5.86 19.32
N MET A 314 -20.17 6.21 20.45
CA MET A 314 -19.15 5.39 21.09
C MET A 314 -19.73 4.09 21.68
N LYS A 315 -20.86 4.17 22.40
CA LYS A 315 -21.58 3.01 22.94
C LYS A 315 -22.07 2.10 21.82
N PHE A 316 -22.66 2.68 20.77
CA PHE A 316 -23.14 1.94 19.60
C PHE A 316 -22.01 1.23 18.86
N ALA A 317 -20.90 1.93 18.58
CA ALA A 317 -19.69 1.33 18.02
C ALA A 317 -19.14 0.17 18.86
N LYS A 318 -19.14 0.31 20.20
CA LYS A 318 -18.72 -0.75 21.13
C LYS A 318 -19.60 -1.99 21.03
N LYS A 319 -20.94 -1.82 20.94
CA LYS A 319 -21.88 -2.93 20.77
C LYS A 319 -21.68 -3.63 19.42
N LEU A 320 -21.52 -2.89 18.34
CA LEU A 320 -21.30 -3.45 17.00
C LEU A 320 -20.00 -4.26 16.91
N ARG A 321 -18.95 -3.83 17.59
CA ARG A 321 -17.68 -4.59 17.67
C ARG A 321 -17.78 -5.88 18.49
N LYS A 322 -18.80 -6.02 19.35
CA LYS A 322 -19.04 -7.23 20.16
C LYS A 322 -19.89 -8.29 19.46
N LEU A 323 -20.43 -7.99 18.28
CA LEU A 323 -21.18 -8.97 17.49
C LEU A 323 -20.27 -10.16 17.10
N PRO A 324 -20.84 -11.36 16.88
CA PRO A 324 -20.09 -12.53 16.38
C PRO A 324 -19.29 -12.21 15.10
N THR A 325 -19.88 -11.41 14.20
CA THR A 325 -19.16 -10.76 13.11
C THR A 325 -19.09 -9.27 13.45
N PRO A 326 -17.91 -8.76 13.89
CA PRO A 326 -17.77 -7.36 14.28
C PRO A 326 -18.04 -6.41 13.12
N ILE A 327 -18.87 -5.37 13.38
CA ILE A 327 -19.10 -4.28 12.44
C ILE A 327 -18.28 -3.07 12.90
N ILE A 328 -17.46 -2.56 11.99
CA ILE A 328 -16.58 -1.41 12.24
C ILE A 328 -17.03 -0.24 11.37
N GLY A 329 -17.33 0.88 11.99
CA GLY A 329 -17.64 2.15 11.35
C GLY A 329 -16.79 3.26 11.94
N ARG A 330 -17.09 4.49 11.55
CA ARG A 330 -16.43 5.69 12.08
C ARG A 330 -17.42 6.60 12.79
N ILE A 331 -16.92 7.39 13.72
CA ILE A 331 -17.69 8.43 14.41
C ILE A 331 -17.39 9.75 13.71
N ASN A 332 -18.41 10.43 13.24
CA ASN A 332 -18.32 11.74 12.61
C ASN A 332 -19.50 12.61 13.05
N ASP A 333 -19.23 13.85 13.48
CA ASP A 333 -20.23 14.86 13.86
C ASP A 333 -21.29 14.31 14.83
N GLY A 334 -20.89 13.55 15.85
CA GLY A 334 -21.80 12.96 16.84
C GLY A 334 -22.68 11.83 16.34
N ALA A 335 -22.38 11.28 15.18
CA ALA A 335 -23.06 10.14 14.58
C ALA A 335 -22.10 8.96 14.34
N PHE A 336 -22.66 7.75 14.29
CA PHE A 336 -21.92 6.57 13.84
C PHE A 336 -22.24 6.31 12.36
N VAL A 337 -21.20 6.18 11.55
CA VAL A 337 -21.29 6.06 10.09
C VAL A 337 -20.67 4.75 9.62
N LEU A 338 -21.42 4.00 8.84
CA LEU A 338 -20.96 2.83 8.08
C LEU A 338 -20.78 3.24 6.61
N ASP A 339 -19.55 3.34 6.16
CA ASP A 339 -19.22 3.53 4.75
C ASP A 339 -19.35 2.19 4.02
N LEU A 340 -20.16 2.14 2.96
CA LEU A 340 -20.50 0.88 2.29
C LEU A 340 -19.56 0.51 1.14
N ARG A 341 -18.53 1.31 0.85
CA ARG A 341 -17.63 1.05 -0.29
C ARG A 341 -17.03 -0.37 -0.28
N CYS A 342 -16.64 -0.86 0.89
CA CYS A 342 -16.00 -2.18 1.03
C CYS A 342 -16.98 -3.30 1.38
N LEU A 343 -18.28 -3.05 1.40
CA LEU A 343 -19.29 -4.08 1.67
C LEU A 343 -19.61 -4.84 0.39
N GLU A 344 -19.33 -6.14 0.33
CA GLU A 344 -19.63 -6.97 -0.85
C GLU A 344 -21.08 -7.45 -0.88
N LYS A 345 -21.57 -8.00 0.22
CA LYS A 345 -22.91 -8.61 0.29
C LYS A 345 -23.78 -7.89 1.30
N ASP A 346 -24.96 -7.47 0.90
CA ASP A 346 -25.95 -6.79 1.76
C ASP A 346 -26.23 -7.59 3.05
N ILE A 347 -26.28 -8.92 2.93
CA ILE A 347 -26.62 -9.82 4.03
C ILE A 347 -25.60 -9.83 5.16
N ASP A 348 -24.30 -9.56 4.84
CA ASP A 348 -23.22 -9.52 5.81
C ASP A 348 -23.34 -8.33 6.77
N LEU A 349 -24.12 -7.32 6.41
CA LEU A 349 -24.45 -6.19 7.26
C LEU A 349 -25.86 -6.30 7.85
N ILE A 350 -26.85 -6.73 7.06
CA ILE A 350 -28.26 -6.79 7.48
C ILE A 350 -28.44 -7.77 8.64
N LYS A 351 -27.99 -9.02 8.52
CA LYS A 351 -28.20 -10.05 9.57
C LYS A 351 -27.58 -9.66 10.92
N PRO A 352 -26.31 -9.22 11.01
CA PRO A 352 -25.74 -8.81 12.28
C PRO A 352 -26.45 -7.60 12.89
N LEU A 353 -26.88 -6.62 12.09
CA LEU A 353 -27.63 -5.46 12.59
C LEU A 353 -29.00 -5.86 13.13
N GLN A 354 -29.73 -6.77 12.49
CA GLN A 354 -31.01 -7.26 12.93
C GLN A 354 -30.92 -8.14 14.19
N SER A 355 -29.78 -8.78 14.43
CA SER A 355 -29.55 -9.58 15.66
C SER A 355 -29.12 -8.73 16.86
N LEU A 356 -28.87 -7.43 16.67
CA LEU A 356 -28.37 -6.55 17.71
C LEU A 356 -29.44 -6.30 18.78
N LYS A 357 -29.20 -6.75 20.01
CA LYS A 357 -30.03 -6.41 21.16
C LYS A 357 -29.69 -4.97 21.58
N LEU A 358 -30.70 -4.11 21.48
CA LEU A 358 -30.62 -2.72 21.91
C LEU A 358 -31.21 -2.61 23.30
N ASP A 359 -30.37 -2.45 24.31
CA ASP A 359 -30.79 -2.18 25.69
C ASP A 359 -31.36 -0.75 25.79
N GLU A 360 -32.10 -0.47 26.86
CA GLU A 360 -32.72 0.85 27.09
C GLU A 360 -31.69 1.98 27.30
N ASP A 361 -30.42 1.65 27.57
CA ASP A 361 -29.32 2.59 27.88
C ASP A 361 -28.52 3.08 26.65
N LEU A 362 -29.05 2.94 25.44
CA LEU A 362 -28.41 3.45 24.20
C LEU A 362 -28.86 4.87 23.85
#